data_43db5583da9f97211f89a65db017f803
#
_entry.id   43db5583da9f97211f89a65db017f803
#
_cell.length_a   1.000
_cell.length_b   1.000
_cell.length_c   1.000
_cell.angle_alpha   90.00
_cell.angle_beta   90.00
_cell.angle_gamma   90.00
#
_symmetry.space_group_name_H-M   'P 1'
#
loop_
_entity.id
_entity.type
_entity.pdbx_description
1 polymer ?
#
loop_
_entity_poly.entity_id
_entity_poly.type
_entity_poly.pdbx_seq_one_letter_code
_entity_poly.pdbx_strand_id
1 'polypeptide(L)'
;GMEPNGEYAEIAAEGARTVRIIKPFADHNIILDEIQFAIKHGAIAVGIDIDHVPGTDGRYDVVDGIPLGPVMLSDLKEYVKAAGNVPFVAKGVLSVQDALKCKEAGCAAILVSHHHGRIPFGVAPVMVLPKIKAALEGSGIAIFVDCGIDTGYDAYKALALGADAVA
;
A
#
# COMPACT_ATOMS: atom_id res chain seq x y z
N GLY A 1 -0.60 7.92 7.67
CA GLY A 1 0.76 8.17 8.15
C GLY A 1 1.26 6.98 8.95
N MET A 2 2.57 6.91 9.18
CA MET A 2 3.08 5.97 10.18
C MET A 2 2.83 6.56 11.56
N GLU A 3 1.98 5.94 12.32
CA GLU A 3 1.88 6.24 13.74
C GLU A 3 3.10 5.65 14.46
N PRO A 4 3.61 6.29 15.52
CA PRO A 4 4.63 5.71 16.38
C PRO A 4 4.24 4.31 16.85
N ASN A 5 5.20 3.41 16.99
CA ASN A 5 4.93 2.03 17.35
C ASN A 5 4.22 1.89 18.70
N GLY A 6 4.45 2.83 19.64
CA GLY A 6 3.71 2.87 20.91
C GLY A 6 2.22 3.12 20.70
N GLU A 7 1.85 4.15 19.94
CA GLU A 7 0.45 4.46 19.62
C GLU A 7 -0.24 3.32 18.87
N TYR A 8 0.46 2.71 17.91
CA TYR A 8 -0.07 1.55 17.19
C TYR A 8 -0.39 0.39 18.13
N ALA A 9 0.49 0.10 19.08
CA ALA A 9 0.29 -0.97 20.04
C ALA A 9 -0.91 -0.68 20.97
N GLU A 10 -1.10 0.57 21.37
CA GLU A 10 -2.26 1.00 22.17
C GLU A 10 -3.58 0.84 21.40
N ILE A 11 -3.62 1.31 20.14
CA ILE A 11 -4.79 1.15 19.26
C ILE A 11 -5.12 -0.33 19.05
N ALA A 12 -4.11 -1.16 18.82
CA ALA A 12 -4.29 -2.59 18.65
C ALA A 12 -4.81 -3.28 19.93
N ALA A 13 -4.35 -2.85 21.10
CA ALA A 13 -4.79 -3.38 22.40
C ALA A 13 -6.27 -3.11 22.66
N GLU A 14 -6.84 -2.04 22.11
CA GLU A 14 -8.29 -1.75 22.16
C GLU A 14 -9.13 -2.63 21.19
N GLY A 15 -8.50 -3.60 20.52
CA GLY A 15 -9.18 -4.52 19.61
C GLY A 15 -9.47 -3.95 18.22
N ALA A 16 -8.82 -2.86 17.83
CA ALA A 16 -8.99 -2.27 16.51
C ALA A 16 -8.47 -3.21 15.41
N ARG A 17 -9.26 -3.38 14.35
CA ARG A 17 -8.84 -4.12 13.14
C ARG A 17 -8.02 -3.19 12.25
N THR A 18 -6.71 -3.35 12.27
CA THR A 18 -5.78 -2.44 11.61
C THR A 18 -5.12 -3.06 10.39
N VAL A 19 -4.90 -2.23 9.36
CA VAL A 19 -3.98 -2.51 8.26
C VAL A 19 -2.78 -1.58 8.44
N ARG A 20 -1.59 -2.15 8.70
CA ARG A 20 -0.36 -1.36 8.86
C ARG A 20 0.28 -1.13 7.50
N ILE A 21 0.32 0.12 7.02
CA ILE A 21 1.06 0.50 5.82
C ILE A 21 2.39 1.14 6.23
N ILE A 22 3.49 0.50 5.86
CA ILE A 22 4.85 0.85 6.23
C ILE A 22 5.44 1.78 5.16
N LYS A 23 6.33 2.70 5.56
CA LYS A 23 7.07 3.53 4.61
C LYS A 23 8.18 2.73 3.93
N PRO A 24 8.51 3.05 2.67
CA PRO A 24 9.56 2.37 1.94
C PRO A 24 10.95 2.87 2.40
N PHE A 25 11.36 2.53 3.62
CA PHE A 25 12.67 2.90 4.13
C PHE A 25 13.79 2.30 3.30
N ALA A 26 14.87 3.06 3.09
CA ALA A 26 16.05 2.57 2.39
C ALA A 26 16.75 1.42 3.12
N ASP A 27 16.65 1.40 4.46
CA ASP A 27 17.05 0.24 5.26
C ASP A 27 15.91 -0.77 5.34
N HIS A 28 16.04 -1.85 4.60
CA HIS A 28 15.04 -2.92 4.51
C HIS A 28 14.82 -3.65 5.84
N ASN A 29 15.79 -3.65 6.75
CA ASN A 29 15.62 -4.27 8.06
C ASN A 29 14.54 -3.56 8.86
N ILE A 30 14.44 -2.23 8.76
CA ILE A 30 13.37 -1.46 9.40
C ILE A 30 12.00 -1.93 8.90
N ILE A 31 11.86 -2.18 7.60
CA ILE A 31 10.60 -2.66 7.02
C ILE A 31 10.25 -4.06 7.54
N LEU A 32 11.22 -4.96 7.60
CA LEU A 32 11.03 -6.31 8.12
C LEU A 32 10.64 -6.29 9.60
N ASP A 33 11.29 -5.46 10.40
CA ASP A 33 10.97 -5.29 11.83
C ASP A 33 9.55 -4.73 12.02
N GLU A 34 9.16 -3.74 11.23
CA GLU A 34 7.80 -3.16 11.24
C GLU A 34 6.72 -4.19 10.84
N ILE A 35 7.01 -5.05 9.86
CA ILE A 35 6.10 -6.15 9.50
C ILE A 35 5.91 -7.08 10.69
N GLN A 36 7.00 -7.52 11.33
CA GLN A 36 6.92 -8.41 12.50
C GLN A 36 6.23 -7.74 13.68
N PHE A 37 6.52 -6.46 13.91
CA PHE A 37 5.86 -5.67 14.96
C PHE A 37 4.34 -5.61 14.74
N ALA A 38 3.89 -5.30 13.53
CA ALA A 38 2.46 -5.22 13.21
C ALA A 38 1.75 -6.58 13.38
N ILE A 39 2.37 -7.66 12.93
CA ILE A 39 1.86 -9.03 13.07
C ILE A 39 1.72 -9.40 14.55
N LYS A 40 2.74 -9.12 15.35
CA LYS A 40 2.73 -9.39 16.79
C LYS A 40 1.59 -8.67 17.52
N HIS A 41 1.18 -7.49 17.03
CA HIS A 41 0.09 -6.71 17.59
C HIS A 41 -1.26 -6.94 16.89
N GLY A 42 -1.39 -8.02 16.11
CA GLY A 42 -2.68 -8.47 15.56
C GLY A 42 -3.17 -7.68 14.35
N ALA A 43 -2.28 -7.07 13.55
CA ALA A 43 -2.67 -6.48 12.27
C ALA A 43 -3.40 -7.50 11.40
N ILE A 44 -4.55 -7.12 10.84
CA ILE A 44 -5.29 -7.99 9.91
C ILE A 44 -4.68 -8.03 8.51
N ALA A 45 -3.86 -7.04 8.17
CA ALA A 45 -3.01 -7.00 6.99
C ALA A 45 -1.82 -6.07 7.26
N VAL A 46 -0.73 -6.28 6.54
CA VAL A 46 0.44 -5.39 6.51
C VAL A 46 0.71 -5.00 5.07
N GLY A 47 1.40 -3.89 4.85
CA GLY A 47 1.71 -3.45 3.49
C GLY A 47 2.76 -2.35 3.46
N ILE A 48 3.04 -1.87 2.26
CA ILE A 48 4.06 -0.85 2.02
C ILE A 48 3.57 0.20 1.02
N ASP A 49 3.93 1.47 1.27
CA ASP A 49 3.78 2.56 0.29
C ASP A 49 4.88 2.45 -0.77
N ILE A 50 4.58 1.99 -1.98
CA ILE A 50 5.58 1.90 -3.05
C ILE A 50 5.78 3.23 -3.79
N ASP A 51 4.91 4.18 -3.59
CA ASP A 51 4.88 5.49 -4.26
C ASP A 51 5.46 6.64 -3.46
N HIS A 52 5.81 6.42 -2.19
CA HIS A 52 6.33 7.47 -1.31
C HIS A 52 7.87 7.53 -1.33
N VAL A 53 8.47 7.54 -2.49
CA VAL A 53 9.93 7.61 -2.61
C VAL A 53 10.45 9.02 -2.91
N PRO A 54 9.84 9.78 -3.87
CA PRO A 54 10.33 11.12 -4.19
C PRO A 54 9.86 12.15 -3.15
N GLY A 55 10.79 12.98 -2.73
CA GLY A 55 10.51 14.21 -2.01
C GLY A 55 10.11 15.35 -2.96
N THR A 56 9.70 16.47 -2.39
CA THR A 56 9.26 17.66 -3.16
C THR A 56 10.40 18.37 -3.89
N ASP A 57 11.65 18.10 -3.52
CA ASP A 57 12.87 18.66 -4.11
C ASP A 57 13.49 17.76 -5.18
N GLY A 58 12.83 16.66 -5.55
CA GLY A 58 13.31 15.69 -6.54
C GLY A 58 14.35 14.70 -6.03
N ARG A 59 14.70 14.75 -4.74
CA ARG A 59 15.51 13.73 -4.08
C ARG A 59 14.61 12.68 -3.44
N TYR A 60 15.23 11.64 -2.87
CA TYR A 60 14.49 10.71 -2.03
C TYR A 60 14.04 11.42 -0.75
N ASP A 61 12.81 11.15 -0.36
CA ASP A 61 12.22 11.75 0.84
C ASP A 61 12.83 11.15 2.12
N VAL A 62 12.64 11.83 3.23
CA VAL A 62 13.09 11.43 4.55
C VAL A 62 11.90 11.50 5.51
N VAL A 63 11.63 10.42 6.21
CA VAL A 63 10.56 10.35 7.22
C VAL A 63 11.21 10.05 8.58
N ASP A 64 10.96 10.91 9.56
CA ASP A 64 11.52 10.81 10.92
C ASP A 64 13.07 10.69 10.93
N GLY A 65 13.74 11.38 10.01
CA GLY A 65 15.20 11.34 9.86
C GLY A 65 15.72 10.12 9.11
N ILE A 66 14.86 9.22 8.65
CA ILE A 66 15.23 7.98 7.95
C ILE A 66 14.96 8.16 6.45
N PRO A 67 15.95 7.96 5.58
CA PRO A 67 15.77 8.09 4.14
C PRO A 67 14.86 6.98 3.59
N LEU A 68 14.05 7.35 2.60
CA LEU A 68 13.25 6.40 1.82
C LEU A 68 14.02 5.91 0.61
N GLY A 69 13.62 4.77 0.07
CA GLY A 69 14.23 4.15 -1.11
C GLY A 69 13.22 3.41 -1.99
N PRO A 70 13.58 3.13 -3.25
CA PRO A 70 12.70 2.39 -4.15
C PRO A 70 12.51 0.95 -3.70
N VAL A 71 11.30 0.44 -3.87
CA VAL A 71 10.96 -0.96 -3.61
C VAL A 71 11.04 -1.75 -4.92
N MET A 72 11.98 -2.67 -4.99
CA MET A 72 12.13 -3.55 -6.14
C MET A 72 11.21 -4.77 -6.01
N LEU A 73 10.98 -5.48 -7.12
CA LEU A 73 10.18 -6.70 -7.10
C LEU A 73 10.75 -7.79 -6.17
N SER A 74 12.08 -7.88 -6.08
CA SER A 74 12.76 -8.78 -5.13
C SER A 74 12.40 -8.50 -3.69
N ASP A 75 12.43 -7.20 -3.35
CA ASP A 75 12.16 -6.73 -2.00
C ASP A 75 10.70 -6.97 -1.62
N LEU A 76 9.79 -6.68 -2.57
CA LEU A 76 8.36 -6.92 -2.37
C LEU A 76 8.08 -8.42 -2.12
N LYS A 77 8.76 -9.33 -2.85
CA LYS A 77 8.68 -10.78 -2.61
C LYS A 77 9.17 -11.16 -1.21
N GLU A 78 10.24 -10.53 -0.75
CA GLU A 78 10.77 -10.75 0.61
C GLU A 78 9.79 -10.28 1.68
N TYR A 79 9.18 -9.10 1.51
CA TYR A 79 8.20 -8.56 2.45
C TYR A 79 6.93 -9.41 2.51
N VAL A 80 6.41 -9.87 1.36
CA VAL A 80 5.29 -10.80 1.30
C VAL A 80 5.63 -12.10 2.05
N LYS A 81 6.83 -12.64 1.85
CA LYS A 81 7.30 -13.83 2.57
C LYS A 81 7.41 -13.58 4.07
N ALA A 82 7.92 -12.41 4.48
CA ALA A 82 8.05 -12.04 5.90
C ALA A 82 6.68 -11.86 6.58
N ALA A 83 5.65 -11.46 5.85
CA ALA A 83 4.28 -11.34 6.34
C ALA A 83 3.64 -12.73 6.64
N GLY A 84 4.16 -13.80 6.06
CA GLY A 84 3.69 -15.17 6.31
C GLY A 84 2.22 -15.36 5.92
N ASN A 85 1.38 -15.66 6.90
CA ASN A 85 -0.06 -15.87 6.69
C ASN A 85 -0.89 -14.57 6.78
N VAL A 86 -0.28 -13.44 7.14
CA VAL A 86 -0.97 -12.15 7.18
C VAL A 86 -1.00 -11.54 5.78
N PRO A 87 -2.16 -11.14 5.25
CA PRO A 87 -2.28 -10.56 3.92
C PRO A 87 -1.35 -9.36 3.73
N PHE A 88 -0.64 -9.31 2.59
CA PHE A 88 0.24 -8.20 2.25
C PHE A 88 -0.38 -7.29 1.20
N VAL A 89 -0.30 -5.96 1.43
CA VAL A 89 -0.90 -4.93 0.58
C VAL A 89 0.19 -4.04 -0.02
N ALA A 90 0.21 -3.88 -1.33
CA ALA A 90 1.04 -2.86 -1.98
C ALA A 90 0.19 -1.60 -2.22
N LYS A 91 0.57 -0.47 -1.60
CA LYS A 91 -0.11 0.81 -1.75
C LYS A 91 0.68 1.74 -2.69
N GLY A 92 -0.04 2.50 -3.54
CA GLY A 92 0.57 3.41 -4.51
C GLY A 92 0.69 2.82 -5.91
N VAL A 93 -0.14 1.86 -6.24
CA VAL A 93 -0.16 1.22 -7.57
C VAL A 93 -0.93 2.10 -8.54
N LEU A 94 -0.26 2.59 -9.60
CA LEU A 94 -0.86 3.46 -10.63
C LEU A 94 -0.67 2.96 -12.07
N SER A 95 -0.14 1.76 -12.24
CA SER A 95 0.03 1.17 -13.57
C SER A 95 -0.36 -0.31 -13.58
N VAL A 96 -0.74 -0.79 -14.78
CA VAL A 96 -0.95 -2.22 -15.00
C VAL A 96 0.34 -3.01 -14.75
N GLN A 97 1.49 -2.45 -15.12
CA GLN A 97 2.78 -3.12 -14.92
C GLN A 97 3.08 -3.33 -13.43
N ASP A 98 2.84 -2.32 -12.59
CA ASP A 98 3.06 -2.45 -11.15
C ASP A 98 2.04 -3.39 -10.52
N ALA A 99 0.78 -3.37 -10.96
CA ALA A 99 -0.23 -4.32 -10.53
C ALA A 99 0.18 -5.78 -10.84
N LEU A 100 0.74 -6.04 -12.02
CA LEU A 100 1.25 -7.36 -12.39
C LEU A 100 2.48 -7.77 -11.57
N LYS A 101 3.38 -6.82 -11.24
CA LYS A 101 4.50 -7.08 -10.31
C LYS A 101 4.00 -7.43 -8.90
N CYS A 102 2.98 -6.73 -8.40
CA CYS A 102 2.36 -7.06 -7.12
C CYS A 102 1.76 -8.48 -7.12
N LYS A 103 1.11 -8.86 -8.24
CA LYS A 103 0.64 -10.23 -8.45
C LYS A 103 1.80 -11.24 -8.42
N GLU A 104 2.88 -10.96 -9.14
CA GLU A 104 4.07 -11.82 -9.19
C GLU A 104 4.74 -11.93 -7.81
N ALA A 105 4.71 -10.87 -7.01
CA ALA A 105 5.25 -10.89 -5.65
C ALA A 105 4.37 -11.68 -4.66
N GLY A 106 3.12 -11.95 -5.00
CA GLY A 106 2.18 -12.67 -4.13
C GLY A 106 1.40 -11.73 -3.18
N CYS A 107 1.25 -10.45 -3.52
CA CYS A 107 0.41 -9.54 -2.74
C CYS A 107 -1.04 -10.03 -2.71
N ALA A 108 -1.67 -9.95 -1.55
CA ALA A 108 -3.09 -10.28 -1.36
C ALA A 108 -4.02 -9.14 -1.83
N ALA A 109 -3.54 -7.91 -1.77
CA ALA A 109 -4.27 -6.74 -2.22
C ALA A 109 -3.34 -5.67 -2.77
N ILE A 110 -3.91 -4.78 -3.58
CA ILE A 110 -3.29 -3.52 -3.99
C ILE A 110 -4.19 -2.35 -3.62
N LEU A 111 -3.59 -1.19 -3.34
CA LEU A 111 -4.30 0.07 -3.22
C LEU A 111 -3.88 0.97 -4.40
N VAL A 112 -4.84 1.20 -5.31
CA VAL A 112 -4.66 2.11 -6.45
C VAL A 112 -4.73 3.54 -5.92
N SER A 113 -3.60 4.23 -5.94
CA SER A 113 -3.39 5.48 -5.21
C SER A 113 -2.33 6.34 -5.86
N HIS A 114 -2.47 7.66 -5.79
CA HIS A 114 -1.40 8.64 -6.08
C HIS A 114 -1.01 9.45 -4.83
N HIS A 115 -1.36 8.93 -3.64
CA HIS A 115 -0.96 9.50 -2.36
C HIS A 115 -1.32 10.97 -2.21
N HIS A 116 -2.59 11.33 -2.52
CA HIS A 116 -3.10 12.71 -2.52
C HIS A 116 -2.27 13.70 -3.36
N GLY A 117 -1.84 13.27 -4.55
CA GLY A 117 -1.07 14.12 -5.46
C GLY A 117 0.41 14.24 -5.11
N ARG A 118 0.94 13.40 -4.23
CA ARG A 118 2.37 13.37 -3.92
C ARG A 118 3.21 13.02 -5.14
N ILE A 119 2.68 12.18 -6.04
CA ILE A 119 3.33 11.89 -7.31
C ILE A 119 2.99 13.02 -8.29
N PRO A 120 3.96 13.85 -8.69
CA PRO A 120 3.73 14.88 -9.69
C PRO A 120 3.26 14.23 -11.00
N PHE A 121 2.21 14.78 -11.59
CA PHE A 121 1.60 14.26 -12.83
C PHE A 121 1.00 12.85 -12.71
N GLY A 122 0.78 12.33 -11.48
CA GLY A 122 0.07 11.08 -11.26
C GLY A 122 -1.35 11.15 -11.83
N VAL A 123 -1.73 10.12 -12.60
CA VAL A 123 -3.10 10.00 -13.10
C VAL A 123 -4.07 9.72 -11.96
N ALA A 124 -5.30 10.23 -12.04
CA ALA A 124 -6.32 9.90 -11.04
C ALA A 124 -6.56 8.38 -10.96
N PRO A 125 -6.57 7.78 -9.76
CA PRO A 125 -6.68 6.33 -9.57
C PRO A 125 -7.84 5.69 -10.33
N VAL A 126 -9.01 6.33 -10.36
CA VAL A 126 -10.20 5.85 -11.07
C VAL A 126 -10.00 5.75 -12.59
N MET A 127 -9.05 6.49 -13.17
CA MET A 127 -8.77 6.44 -14.61
C MET A 127 -7.99 5.19 -15.04
N VAL A 128 -7.16 4.64 -14.16
CA VAL A 128 -6.38 3.42 -14.43
C VAL A 128 -7.05 2.16 -13.89
N LEU A 129 -7.97 2.33 -12.96
CA LEU A 129 -8.65 1.23 -12.27
C LEU A 129 -9.26 0.18 -13.20
N PRO A 130 -10.03 0.52 -14.28
CA PRO A 130 -10.60 -0.50 -15.15
C PRO A 130 -9.56 -1.36 -15.87
N LYS A 131 -8.42 -0.75 -16.23
CA LYS A 131 -7.31 -1.48 -16.88
C LYS A 131 -6.59 -2.40 -15.89
N ILE A 132 -6.40 -1.96 -14.67
CA ILE A 132 -5.82 -2.76 -13.59
C ILE A 132 -6.76 -3.93 -13.26
N LYS A 133 -8.06 -3.67 -13.11
CA LYS A 133 -9.07 -4.72 -12.87
C LYS A 133 -9.04 -5.80 -13.94
N ALA A 134 -9.02 -5.42 -15.21
CA ALA A 134 -8.95 -6.36 -16.32
C ALA A 134 -7.64 -7.19 -16.30
N ALA A 135 -6.49 -6.56 -15.98
CA ALA A 135 -5.20 -7.24 -15.92
C ALA A 135 -5.08 -8.22 -14.74
N LEU A 136 -5.82 -7.99 -13.67
CA LEU A 136 -5.83 -8.83 -12.47
C LEU A 136 -7.02 -9.80 -12.43
N GLU A 137 -7.82 -9.89 -13.50
CA GLU A 137 -8.97 -10.79 -13.56
C GLU A 137 -8.55 -12.24 -13.23
N GLY A 138 -9.32 -12.89 -12.36
CA GLY A 138 -9.08 -14.26 -11.92
C GLY A 138 -7.84 -14.45 -11.02
N SER A 139 -7.12 -13.38 -10.65
CA SER A 139 -5.91 -13.50 -9.80
C SER A 139 -6.22 -13.72 -8.31
N GLY A 140 -7.40 -13.36 -7.84
CA GLY A 140 -7.77 -13.35 -6.43
C GLY A 140 -7.23 -12.16 -5.62
N ILE A 141 -6.50 -11.23 -6.25
CA ILE A 141 -6.00 -10.01 -5.59
C ILE A 141 -7.15 -9.03 -5.39
N ALA A 142 -7.32 -8.55 -4.17
CA ALA A 142 -8.28 -7.49 -3.87
C ALA A 142 -7.74 -6.13 -4.36
N ILE A 143 -8.63 -5.30 -4.91
CA ILE A 143 -8.30 -3.99 -5.45
C ILE A 143 -9.00 -2.92 -4.61
N PHE A 144 -8.22 -2.14 -3.88
CA PHE A 144 -8.70 -0.96 -3.15
C PHE A 144 -8.36 0.30 -3.91
N VAL A 145 -9.12 1.37 -3.67
CA VAL A 145 -8.90 2.69 -4.28
C VAL A 145 -9.03 3.77 -3.22
N ASP A 146 -8.13 4.74 -3.26
CA ASP A 146 -8.21 5.97 -2.48
C ASP A 146 -8.06 7.21 -3.38
N CYS A 147 -7.91 8.37 -2.75
CA CYS A 147 -7.71 9.67 -3.39
C CYS A 147 -8.93 10.18 -4.18
N GLY A 148 -9.56 11.20 -3.62
CA GLY A 148 -10.74 11.84 -4.22
C GLY A 148 -12.03 11.04 -3.99
N ILE A 149 -12.09 10.25 -2.95
CA ILE A 149 -13.30 9.58 -2.47
C ILE A 149 -13.87 10.40 -1.32
N ASP A 150 -14.60 11.46 -1.65
CA ASP A 150 -15.13 12.41 -0.66
C ASP A 150 -16.61 12.17 -0.34
N THR A 151 -17.30 11.47 -1.24
CA THR A 151 -18.75 11.21 -1.12
C THR A 151 -19.09 9.75 -1.38
N GLY A 152 -20.27 9.32 -0.94
CA GLY A 152 -20.81 8.01 -1.28
C GLY A 152 -20.98 7.80 -2.80
N TYR A 153 -21.14 8.89 -3.55
CA TYR A 153 -21.20 8.84 -5.02
C TYR A 153 -19.84 8.47 -5.64
N ASP A 154 -18.76 8.98 -5.08
CA ASP A 154 -17.41 8.66 -5.55
C ASP A 154 -17.05 7.20 -5.21
N ALA A 155 -17.41 6.77 -4.00
CA ALA A 155 -17.29 5.37 -3.61
C ALA A 155 -18.06 4.45 -4.55
N TYR A 156 -19.32 4.78 -4.85
CA TYR A 156 -20.14 4.00 -5.80
C TYR A 156 -19.50 3.89 -7.19
N LYS A 157 -18.99 5.01 -7.73
CA LYS A 157 -18.30 5.01 -9.03
C LYS A 157 -17.03 4.14 -9.01
N ALA A 158 -16.22 4.25 -7.97
CA ALA A 158 -15.02 3.43 -7.84
C ALA A 158 -15.35 1.93 -7.78
N LEU A 159 -16.36 1.54 -7.01
CA LEU A 159 -16.84 0.16 -6.95
C LEU A 159 -17.39 -0.30 -8.30
N ALA A 160 -18.18 0.54 -9.00
CA ALA A 160 -18.70 0.23 -10.33
C ALA A 160 -17.60 0.07 -11.39
N LEU A 161 -16.45 0.75 -11.22
CA LEU A 161 -15.27 0.63 -12.09
C LEU A 161 -14.39 -0.57 -11.75
N GLY A 162 -14.71 -1.33 -10.71
CA GLY A 162 -14.05 -2.59 -10.38
C GLY A 162 -13.20 -2.60 -9.12
N ALA A 163 -13.29 -1.58 -8.26
CA ALA A 163 -12.72 -1.67 -6.92
C ALA A 163 -13.53 -2.68 -6.07
N ASP A 164 -12.84 -3.39 -5.19
CA ASP A 164 -13.47 -4.27 -4.19
C ASP A 164 -13.79 -3.49 -2.91
N ALA A 165 -13.04 -2.41 -2.65
CA ALA A 165 -13.31 -1.46 -1.56
C ALA A 165 -12.68 -0.08 -1.84
N VAL A 166 -13.09 0.93 -1.08
CA VAL A 166 -12.55 2.30 -1.11
C VAL A 166 -12.08 2.72 0.27
N ALA A 167 -11.11 3.63 0.29
CA ALA A 167 -10.57 4.23 1.50
C ALA A 167 -10.63 5.76 1.41
#